data_9af9d3c351535ef8d04337ef866ff43a
#
_entry.id   9af9d3c351535ef8d04337ef866ff43a
#
_cell.length_a   1.000
_cell.length_b   1.000
_cell.length_c   1.000
_cell.angle_alpha   90.00
_cell.angle_beta   90.00
_cell.angle_gamma   90.00
#
_symmetry.space_group_name_H-M   'P 1'
#
loop_
_entity.id
_entity.type
_entity.pdbx_description
1 polymer ?
#
loop_
_entity_poly.entity_id
_entity_poly.type
_entity_poly.pdbx_seq_one_letter_code
_entity_poly.pdbx_strand_id
1 'polypeptide(L)'
;LARFVGEAEARGAKIVLVGDHEQLQAIGAGAPFRAITEEIGHAELSEIRRQRVDWQREASVDFATHRTAEGLAAYRDHGNISFAETGEDARGQIVRDYLADRDERPDGTRVAMAHRRADVRAINDAIRTELQDRGELAQGEDAGALTFQTNDGKREFAPGDRIVFLENNRDLGVKNGMLGTVEAVEPHAIRVRLDGKVADEPRTVNVPMNDYQTVDHGYATTIHKNQGATVDRSFVLASGTMDRHLTYVAMTRHRDGVQLYAAQDEFTNAGRLVEHGAAPYEHDPQKSDSYFVTLENDKGEQRTLWGVDLERAMKEAAPEIGERIGLQHEGSTPVTLPDGTQTHRNTWKVQDAG
;
A
#
# COMPACT_ATOMS: atom_id res chain seq x y z
N LEU A 1 -25.02 5.98 5.80
CA LEU A 1 -25.92 5.03 5.13
C LEU A 1 -27.29 4.99 5.85
N ALA A 2 -27.35 4.77 7.18
CA ALA A 2 -28.60 4.69 7.95
C ALA A 2 -29.58 5.86 7.68
N ARG A 3 -29.06 7.09 7.58
CA ARG A 3 -29.88 8.27 7.27
C ARG A 3 -30.54 8.17 5.89
N PHE A 4 -29.80 7.70 4.87
CA PHE A 4 -30.36 7.52 3.52
C PHE A 4 -31.41 6.42 3.47
N VAL A 5 -31.21 5.34 4.21
CA VAL A 5 -32.20 4.25 4.33
C VAL A 5 -33.48 4.76 4.97
N GLY A 6 -33.37 5.50 6.08
CA GLY A 6 -34.54 6.08 6.76
C GLY A 6 -35.31 7.08 5.89
N GLU A 7 -34.63 7.94 5.13
CA GLU A 7 -35.28 8.89 4.21
C GLU A 7 -35.99 8.18 3.04
N ALA A 8 -35.40 7.11 2.53
CA ALA A 8 -36.02 6.33 1.47
C ALA A 8 -37.27 5.59 1.96
N GLU A 9 -37.19 5.00 3.16
CA GLU A 9 -38.34 4.35 3.81
C GLU A 9 -39.47 5.31 4.03
N ALA A 10 -39.18 6.51 4.60
CA ALA A 10 -40.19 7.57 4.86
C ALA A 10 -40.89 8.06 3.58
N ARG A 11 -40.27 7.92 2.42
CA ARG A 11 -40.78 8.33 1.11
C ARG A 11 -41.29 7.21 0.25
N GLY A 12 -41.26 5.97 0.73
CA GLY A 12 -41.60 4.78 -0.06
C GLY A 12 -40.67 4.54 -1.27
N ALA A 13 -39.43 5.04 -1.20
CA ALA A 13 -38.48 4.96 -2.28
C ALA A 13 -37.65 3.66 -2.21
N LYS A 14 -37.29 3.12 -3.38
CA LYS A 14 -36.40 1.98 -3.48
C LYS A 14 -34.96 2.44 -3.46
N ILE A 15 -34.11 1.78 -2.67
CA ILE A 15 -32.66 1.97 -2.69
C ILE A 15 -32.00 0.78 -3.40
N VAL A 16 -31.07 1.08 -4.28
CA VAL A 16 -30.17 0.09 -4.87
C VAL A 16 -28.74 0.45 -4.44
N LEU A 17 -28.12 -0.46 -3.71
CA LEU A 17 -26.70 -0.33 -3.30
C LEU A 17 -25.82 -1.11 -4.27
N VAL A 18 -24.82 -0.44 -4.80
CA VAL A 18 -23.86 -1.04 -5.73
C VAL A 18 -22.46 -0.86 -5.16
N GLY A 19 -21.71 -1.94 -5.09
CA GLY A 19 -20.34 -1.92 -4.56
C GLY A 19 -19.71 -3.30 -4.60
N ASP A 20 -18.48 -3.37 -4.15
CA ASP A 20 -17.74 -4.62 -3.95
C ASP A 20 -17.43 -4.76 -2.47
N HIS A 21 -18.12 -5.71 -1.81
CA HIS A 21 -17.98 -5.94 -0.37
C HIS A 21 -16.64 -6.61 0.00
N GLU A 22 -15.91 -7.13 -0.97
CA GLU A 22 -14.58 -7.72 -0.77
C GLU A 22 -13.45 -6.69 -0.82
N GLN A 23 -13.70 -5.50 -1.35
CA GLN A 23 -12.73 -4.41 -1.32
C GLN A 23 -12.61 -3.80 0.07
N LEU A 24 -11.58 -2.97 0.25
CA LEU A 24 -11.29 -2.29 1.51
C LEU A 24 -12.43 -1.36 1.90
N GLN A 25 -12.81 -1.41 3.17
CA GLN A 25 -13.82 -0.53 3.75
C GLN A 25 -13.17 0.76 4.28
N ALA A 26 -14.01 1.77 4.53
CA ALA A 26 -13.55 3.01 5.13
C ALA A 26 -12.98 2.76 6.54
N ILE A 27 -11.84 3.36 6.84
CA ILE A 27 -11.20 3.24 8.15
C ILE A 27 -12.11 3.85 9.21
N GLY A 28 -12.43 3.08 10.26
CA GLY A 28 -13.28 3.52 11.37
C GLY A 28 -14.78 3.57 11.11
N ALA A 29 -15.24 3.34 9.88
CA ALA A 29 -16.67 3.40 9.52
C ALA A 29 -17.37 2.03 9.54
N GLY A 30 -16.66 0.94 9.84
CA GLY A 30 -17.17 -0.42 9.72
C GLY A 30 -17.40 -0.86 8.27
N ALA A 31 -18.14 -1.95 8.07
CA ALA A 31 -18.43 -2.51 6.75
C ALA A 31 -19.96 -2.60 6.49
N PRO A 32 -20.68 -1.48 6.44
CA PRO A 32 -22.13 -1.51 6.34
C PRO A 32 -22.65 -2.15 5.05
N PHE A 33 -21.93 -2.01 3.93
CA PHE A 33 -22.30 -2.65 2.68
C PHE A 33 -22.21 -4.18 2.78
N ARG A 34 -21.11 -4.69 3.37
CA ARG A 34 -20.95 -6.14 3.62
C ARG A 34 -22.05 -6.66 4.54
N ALA A 35 -22.29 -6.00 5.66
CA ALA A 35 -23.33 -6.42 6.60
C ALA A 35 -24.71 -6.50 5.94
N ILE A 36 -25.05 -5.55 5.08
CA ILE A 36 -26.31 -5.56 4.32
C ILE A 36 -26.36 -6.71 3.33
N THR A 37 -25.27 -6.96 2.58
CA THR A 37 -25.24 -8.07 1.61
C THR A 37 -25.31 -9.44 2.28
N GLU A 38 -24.76 -9.58 3.47
CA GLU A 38 -24.86 -10.81 4.29
C GLU A 38 -26.28 -11.03 4.82
N GLU A 39 -26.99 -9.97 5.22
CA GLU A 39 -28.31 -10.05 5.83
C GLU A 39 -29.44 -10.26 4.81
N ILE A 40 -29.46 -9.48 3.73
CA ILE A 40 -30.55 -9.49 2.75
C ILE A 40 -30.20 -10.15 1.41
N GLY A 41 -28.96 -10.61 1.27
CA GLY A 41 -28.46 -11.16 0.00
C GLY A 41 -28.13 -10.09 -1.03
N HIS A 42 -27.65 -10.52 -2.18
CA HIS A 42 -27.22 -9.63 -3.26
C HIS A 42 -27.27 -10.34 -4.61
N ALA A 43 -27.31 -9.54 -5.69
CA ALA A 43 -27.02 -10.00 -7.03
C ALA A 43 -25.55 -9.69 -7.37
N GLU A 44 -24.81 -10.69 -7.79
CA GLU A 44 -23.38 -10.56 -8.09
C GLU A 44 -23.14 -10.41 -9.60
N LEU A 45 -22.29 -9.42 -9.94
CA LEU A 45 -21.71 -9.27 -11.28
C LEU A 45 -20.35 -9.96 -11.28
N SER A 46 -20.31 -11.22 -11.64
CA SER A 46 -19.12 -12.07 -11.52
C SER A 46 -18.09 -11.88 -12.64
N GLU A 47 -18.44 -11.17 -13.72
CA GLU A 47 -17.52 -10.98 -14.85
C GLU A 47 -16.46 -9.92 -14.53
N ILE A 48 -15.20 -10.34 -14.45
CA ILE A 48 -14.05 -9.46 -14.27
C ILE A 48 -13.49 -9.07 -15.65
N ARG A 49 -13.47 -7.78 -15.94
CA ARG A 49 -13.07 -7.23 -17.26
C ARG A 49 -11.78 -6.42 -17.26
N ARG A 50 -11.23 -6.09 -16.08
CA ARG A 50 -10.06 -5.22 -16.00
C ARG A 50 -8.82 -5.86 -16.59
N GLN A 51 -8.51 -7.11 -16.23
CA GLN A 51 -7.35 -7.82 -16.73
C GLN A 51 -7.57 -8.27 -18.18
N ARG A 52 -6.57 -8.05 -19.04
CA ARG A 52 -6.60 -8.44 -20.46
C ARG A 52 -6.21 -9.90 -20.67
N VAL A 53 -5.51 -10.50 -19.73
CA VAL A 53 -5.01 -11.89 -19.78
C VAL A 53 -5.94 -12.81 -19.03
N ASP A 54 -6.34 -13.94 -19.65
CA ASP A 54 -7.36 -14.84 -19.12
C ASP A 54 -7.01 -15.42 -17.74
N TRP A 55 -5.83 -15.97 -17.58
CA TRP A 55 -5.43 -16.56 -16.29
C TRP A 55 -5.37 -15.51 -15.16
N GLN A 56 -5.08 -14.24 -15.50
CA GLN A 56 -5.10 -13.16 -14.51
C GLN A 56 -6.53 -12.81 -14.12
N ARG A 57 -7.49 -12.90 -15.03
CA ARG A 57 -8.92 -12.75 -14.70
C ARG A 57 -9.38 -13.87 -13.75
N GLU A 58 -8.98 -15.10 -14.03
CA GLU A 58 -9.28 -16.26 -13.17
C GLU A 58 -8.66 -16.08 -11.77
N ALA A 59 -7.39 -15.67 -11.68
CA ALA A 59 -6.76 -15.36 -10.41
C ALA A 59 -7.46 -14.21 -9.65
N SER A 60 -7.98 -13.20 -10.36
CA SER A 60 -8.77 -12.13 -9.74
C SER A 60 -10.09 -12.64 -9.16
N VAL A 61 -10.72 -13.61 -9.79
CA VAL A 61 -11.89 -14.32 -9.21
C VAL A 61 -11.48 -15.07 -7.95
N ASP A 62 -10.32 -15.73 -7.95
CA ASP A 62 -9.82 -16.44 -6.76
C ASP A 62 -9.62 -15.46 -5.59
N PHE A 63 -9.03 -14.29 -5.81
CA PHE A 63 -8.90 -13.26 -4.77
C PHE A 63 -10.27 -12.76 -4.28
N ALA A 64 -11.21 -12.51 -5.19
CA ALA A 64 -12.55 -12.03 -4.85
C ALA A 64 -13.38 -13.07 -4.08
N THR A 65 -13.12 -14.36 -4.28
CA THR A 65 -13.86 -15.46 -3.65
C THR A 65 -13.11 -16.09 -2.46
N HIS A 66 -12.17 -15.37 -1.86
CA HIS A 66 -11.40 -15.78 -0.67
C HIS A 66 -10.43 -16.96 -0.91
N ARG A 67 -10.15 -17.29 -2.15
CA ARG A 67 -9.13 -18.28 -2.52
C ARG A 67 -7.80 -17.59 -2.82
N THR A 68 -7.31 -16.82 -1.84
CA THR A 68 -6.11 -16.00 -1.98
C THR A 68 -4.87 -16.84 -2.29
N ALA A 69 -4.75 -18.03 -1.69
CA ALA A 69 -3.61 -18.91 -1.93
C ALA A 69 -3.57 -19.41 -3.39
N GLU A 70 -4.71 -19.73 -3.98
CA GLU A 70 -4.83 -20.14 -5.37
C GLU A 70 -4.50 -19.01 -6.32
N GLY A 71 -5.01 -17.80 -6.05
CA GLY A 71 -4.67 -16.60 -6.81
C GLY A 71 -3.17 -16.30 -6.80
N LEU A 72 -2.52 -16.33 -5.64
CA LEU A 72 -1.10 -16.14 -5.50
C LEU A 72 -0.28 -17.25 -6.18
N ALA A 73 -0.75 -18.52 -6.10
CA ALA A 73 -0.10 -19.64 -6.77
C ALA A 73 -0.08 -19.46 -8.30
N ALA A 74 -1.16 -18.95 -8.89
CA ALA A 74 -1.22 -18.65 -10.33
C ALA A 74 -0.16 -17.62 -10.73
N TYR A 75 0.02 -16.53 -9.97
CA TYR A 75 1.05 -15.54 -10.21
C TYR A 75 2.47 -16.09 -9.99
N ARG A 76 2.66 -16.91 -8.96
CA ARG A 76 3.94 -17.60 -8.73
C ARG A 76 4.30 -18.50 -9.90
N ASP A 77 3.38 -19.32 -10.38
CA ASP A 77 3.60 -20.29 -11.45
C ASP A 77 3.88 -19.61 -12.80
N HIS A 78 3.44 -18.37 -12.99
CA HIS A 78 3.79 -17.53 -14.15
C HIS A 78 5.04 -16.66 -13.95
N GLY A 79 5.76 -16.81 -12.85
CA GLY A 79 7.00 -16.06 -12.58
C GLY A 79 6.77 -14.62 -12.11
N ASN A 80 5.56 -14.29 -11.67
CA ASN A 80 5.18 -12.93 -11.28
C ASN A 80 5.30 -12.67 -9.77
N ILE A 81 6.05 -13.49 -9.07
CA ILE A 81 6.46 -13.25 -7.69
C ILE A 81 7.98 -13.27 -7.62
N SER A 82 8.57 -12.17 -7.20
CA SER A 82 10.00 -12.03 -6.95
C SER A 82 10.27 -12.16 -5.46
N PHE A 83 11.28 -12.96 -5.11
CA PHE A 83 11.70 -13.13 -3.72
C PHE A 83 13.01 -12.40 -3.47
N ALA A 84 13.10 -11.74 -2.32
CA ALA A 84 14.30 -11.06 -1.86
C ALA A 84 14.60 -11.47 -0.41
N GLU A 85 15.83 -11.29 0.03
CA GLU A 85 16.21 -11.58 1.43
C GLU A 85 15.66 -10.53 2.38
N THR A 86 15.74 -9.26 2.01
CA THR A 86 15.34 -8.11 2.84
C THR A 86 14.30 -7.24 2.18
N GLY A 87 13.58 -6.45 3.00
CA GLY A 87 12.65 -5.43 2.51
C GLY A 87 13.34 -4.36 1.66
N GLU A 88 14.56 -3.99 1.97
CA GLU A 88 15.36 -3.06 1.18
C GLU A 88 15.66 -3.61 -0.21
N ASP A 89 16.08 -4.88 -0.31
CA ASP A 89 16.30 -5.54 -1.59
C ASP A 89 15.03 -5.62 -2.42
N ALA A 90 13.89 -5.95 -1.78
CA ALA A 90 12.59 -5.98 -2.45
C ALA A 90 12.20 -4.60 -3.01
N ARG A 91 12.36 -3.54 -2.24
CA ARG A 91 12.12 -2.16 -2.71
C ARG A 91 13.06 -1.79 -3.86
N GLY A 92 14.33 -2.18 -3.78
CA GLY A 92 15.30 -1.98 -4.86
C GLY A 92 14.90 -2.68 -6.16
N GLN A 93 14.37 -3.90 -6.08
CA GLN A 93 13.82 -4.62 -7.24
C GLN A 93 12.61 -3.88 -7.83
N ILE A 94 11.69 -3.38 -6.99
CA ILE A 94 10.55 -2.57 -7.43
C ILE A 94 11.02 -1.34 -8.21
N VAL A 95 11.98 -0.60 -7.70
CA VAL A 95 12.52 0.61 -8.34
C VAL A 95 13.09 0.29 -9.71
N ARG A 96 13.90 -0.77 -9.82
CA ARG A 96 14.48 -1.21 -11.10
C ARG A 96 13.41 -1.61 -12.11
N ASP A 97 12.44 -2.41 -11.70
CA ASP A 97 11.40 -2.93 -12.59
C ASP A 97 10.40 -1.84 -13.00
N TYR A 98 10.07 -0.93 -12.08
CA TYR A 98 9.26 0.24 -12.37
C TYR A 98 9.90 1.12 -13.46
N LEU A 99 11.17 1.45 -13.30
CA LEU A 99 11.91 2.28 -14.24
C LEU A 99 12.15 1.58 -15.58
N ALA A 100 12.42 0.28 -15.57
CA ALA A 100 12.53 -0.50 -16.80
C ALA A 100 11.21 -0.51 -17.59
N ASP A 101 10.07 -0.69 -16.92
CA ASP A 101 8.76 -0.61 -17.55
C ASP A 101 8.46 0.79 -18.11
N ARG A 102 8.84 1.83 -17.38
CA ARG A 102 8.71 3.22 -17.83
C ARG A 102 9.53 3.47 -19.09
N ASP A 103 10.74 2.97 -19.15
CA ASP A 103 11.63 3.16 -20.30
C ASP A 103 11.15 2.37 -21.52
N GLU A 104 10.64 1.16 -21.32
CA GLU A 104 10.11 0.30 -22.39
C GLU A 104 8.76 0.76 -22.91
N ARG A 105 7.90 1.25 -22.01
CA ARG A 105 6.51 1.66 -22.33
C ARG A 105 6.20 3.05 -21.81
N PRO A 106 6.80 4.10 -22.35
CA PRO A 106 6.65 5.48 -21.84
C PRO A 106 5.21 5.98 -21.85
N ASP A 107 4.36 5.50 -22.75
CA ASP A 107 2.95 5.85 -22.84
C ASP A 107 2.04 4.99 -21.95
N GLY A 108 2.59 3.96 -21.33
CA GLY A 108 1.86 3.09 -20.40
C GLY A 108 1.67 3.74 -19.03
N THR A 109 0.69 3.24 -18.29
CA THR A 109 0.45 3.64 -16.91
C THR A 109 0.98 2.58 -15.95
N ARG A 110 1.56 3.02 -14.82
CA ARG A 110 2.11 2.15 -13.79
C ARG A 110 2.03 2.78 -12.41
N VAL A 111 2.03 1.93 -11.40
CA VAL A 111 2.11 2.34 -10.00
C VAL A 111 2.77 1.24 -9.18
N ALA A 112 3.62 1.62 -8.25
CA ALA A 112 4.05 0.75 -7.17
C ALA A 112 3.10 0.89 -5.97
N MET A 113 2.88 -0.19 -5.24
CA MET A 113 2.00 -0.20 -4.08
C MET A 113 2.65 -0.89 -2.89
N ALA A 114 2.42 -0.34 -1.71
CA ALA A 114 2.78 -0.97 -0.45
C ALA A 114 1.71 -0.69 0.61
N HIS A 115 1.68 -1.50 1.66
CA HIS A 115 0.76 -1.28 2.77
C HIS A 115 1.25 -0.16 3.69
N ARG A 116 2.55 -0.14 4.00
CA ARG A 116 3.15 0.83 4.93
C ARG A 116 3.53 2.13 4.23
N ARG A 117 3.19 3.26 4.85
CA ARG A 117 3.57 4.59 4.35
C ARG A 117 5.08 4.78 4.22
N ALA A 118 5.85 4.22 5.15
CA ALA A 118 7.31 4.29 5.11
C ALA A 118 7.89 3.62 3.85
N ASP A 119 7.35 2.48 3.45
CA ASP A 119 7.75 1.79 2.22
C ASP A 119 7.36 2.59 0.97
N VAL A 120 6.16 3.14 0.93
CA VAL A 120 5.70 4.03 -0.15
C VAL A 120 6.64 5.23 -0.29
N ARG A 121 6.99 5.86 0.83
CA ARG A 121 7.93 6.98 0.86
C ARG A 121 9.30 6.60 0.32
N ALA A 122 9.85 5.49 0.79
CA ALA A 122 11.16 5.01 0.36
C ALA A 122 11.20 4.70 -1.14
N ILE A 123 10.15 4.08 -1.69
CA ILE A 123 10.04 3.79 -3.13
C ILE A 123 9.94 5.09 -3.95
N ASN A 124 9.09 6.03 -3.55
CA ASN A 124 8.98 7.32 -4.23
C ASN A 124 10.31 8.08 -4.25
N ASP A 125 10.97 8.16 -3.11
CA ASP A 125 12.26 8.87 -2.99
C ASP A 125 13.35 8.20 -3.84
N ALA A 126 13.41 6.87 -3.84
CA ALA A 126 14.40 6.13 -4.64
C ALA A 126 14.16 6.27 -6.15
N ILE A 127 12.93 6.23 -6.62
CA ILE A 127 12.60 6.45 -8.05
C ILE A 127 12.97 7.88 -8.46
N ARG A 128 12.61 8.88 -7.64
CA ARG A 128 12.95 10.27 -7.93
C ARG A 128 14.46 10.49 -7.99
N THR A 129 15.20 9.96 -7.02
CA THR A 129 16.67 10.06 -6.99
C THR A 129 17.28 9.46 -8.25
N GLU A 130 16.84 8.29 -8.68
CA GLU A 130 17.34 7.67 -9.90
C GLU A 130 17.04 8.50 -11.15
N LEU A 131 15.84 9.08 -11.25
CA LEU A 131 15.48 9.98 -12.37
C LEU A 131 16.29 11.28 -12.35
N GLN A 132 16.58 11.81 -11.17
CA GLN A 132 17.45 12.99 -11.01
C GLN A 132 18.89 12.66 -11.41
N ASP A 133 19.43 11.53 -10.99
CA ASP A 133 20.78 11.06 -11.35
C ASP A 133 20.93 10.82 -12.86
N ARG A 134 19.87 10.39 -13.53
CA ARG A 134 19.82 10.25 -15.00
C ARG A 134 19.67 11.60 -15.72
N GLY A 135 19.43 12.69 -15.02
CA GLY A 135 19.15 14.00 -15.62
C GLY A 135 17.74 14.12 -16.24
N GLU A 136 16.83 13.21 -15.93
CA GLU A 136 15.46 13.17 -16.47
C GLU A 136 14.45 13.90 -15.57
N LEU A 137 14.83 14.26 -14.35
CA LEU A 137 14.03 15.00 -13.40
C LEU A 137 14.86 16.12 -12.74
N ALA A 138 14.34 17.34 -12.73
CA ALA A 138 15.01 18.48 -12.11
C ALA A 138 15.11 18.30 -10.58
N GLN A 139 16.21 18.80 -10.02
CA GLN A 139 16.45 18.88 -8.59
C GLN A 139 16.81 20.30 -8.21
N GLY A 140 16.06 20.89 -7.27
CA GLY A 140 16.24 22.27 -6.80
C GLY A 140 15.59 23.33 -7.68
N GLU A 141 15.40 24.51 -7.12
CA GLU A 141 14.70 25.63 -7.75
C GLU A 141 15.44 26.14 -9.01
N ASP A 142 16.74 26.17 -8.96
CA ASP A 142 17.58 26.63 -10.08
C ASP A 142 17.43 25.74 -11.33
N ALA A 143 17.05 24.49 -11.14
CA ALA A 143 16.82 23.54 -12.22
C ALA A 143 15.33 23.44 -12.65
N GLY A 144 14.41 24.15 -11.97
CA GLY A 144 13.00 24.19 -12.30
C GLY A 144 12.09 23.29 -11.45
N ALA A 145 12.59 22.76 -10.33
CA ALA A 145 11.78 22.10 -9.32
C ALA A 145 11.36 23.12 -8.25
N LEU A 146 10.16 22.96 -7.69
CA LEU A 146 9.68 23.80 -6.59
C LEU A 146 9.22 22.94 -5.42
N THR A 147 9.40 23.46 -4.21
CA THR A 147 8.96 22.80 -2.97
C THR A 147 7.64 23.38 -2.51
N PHE A 148 6.66 22.51 -2.27
CA PHE A 148 5.33 22.87 -1.81
C PHE A 148 5.04 22.26 -0.44
N GLN A 149 4.22 22.95 0.35
CA GLN A 149 3.63 22.38 1.55
C GLN A 149 2.49 21.44 1.14
N THR A 150 2.54 20.20 1.61
CA THR A 150 1.45 19.22 1.49
C THR A 150 0.96 18.82 2.88
N ASN A 151 -0.15 18.09 2.95
CA ASN A 151 -0.67 17.60 4.23
C ASN A 151 0.30 16.64 4.94
N ASP A 152 1.16 15.95 4.18
CA ASP A 152 2.16 15.02 4.71
C ASP A 152 3.58 15.62 4.80
N GLY A 153 3.68 16.94 4.77
CA GLY A 153 4.94 17.69 4.85
C GLY A 153 5.36 18.31 3.52
N LYS A 154 6.55 18.87 3.49
CA LYS A 154 7.10 19.50 2.28
C LYS A 154 7.46 18.45 1.23
N ARG A 155 7.10 18.74 -0.03
CA ARG A 155 7.45 17.92 -1.20
C ARG A 155 7.94 18.78 -2.32
N GLU A 156 9.05 18.37 -2.93
CA GLU A 156 9.54 18.95 -4.18
C GLU A 156 8.82 18.30 -5.35
N PHE A 157 8.35 19.12 -6.28
CA PHE A 157 7.78 18.66 -7.55
C PHE A 157 8.50 19.34 -8.72
N ALA A 158 8.70 18.59 -9.78
CA ALA A 158 9.28 19.04 -11.03
C ALA A 158 8.45 18.54 -12.23
N PRO A 159 8.53 19.19 -13.39
CA PRO A 159 7.94 18.64 -14.60
C PRO A 159 8.42 17.20 -14.86
N GLY A 160 7.50 16.30 -15.16
CA GLY A 160 7.76 14.87 -15.30
C GLY A 160 7.53 14.03 -14.04
N ASP A 161 7.38 14.66 -12.87
CA ASP A 161 7.03 13.92 -11.64
C ASP A 161 5.65 13.26 -11.74
N ARG A 162 5.53 12.11 -11.12
CA ARG A 162 4.22 11.49 -10.89
C ARG A 162 3.60 12.04 -9.61
N ILE A 163 2.31 12.30 -9.67
CA ILE A 163 1.53 12.84 -8.57
C ILE A 163 0.28 12.00 -8.33
N VAL A 164 -0.12 11.85 -7.07
CA VAL A 164 -1.37 11.23 -6.65
C VAL A 164 -2.23 12.25 -5.91
N PHE A 165 -3.53 12.26 -6.21
CA PHE A 165 -4.54 13.03 -5.50
C PHE A 165 -5.11 12.18 -4.36
N LEU A 166 -5.12 12.70 -3.15
CA LEU A 166 -5.46 11.94 -1.94
C LEU A 166 -6.82 12.32 -1.34
N GLU A 167 -7.55 13.21 -2.00
CA GLU A 167 -8.86 13.66 -1.60
C GLU A 167 -9.73 14.01 -2.81
N ASN A 168 -11.03 13.75 -2.70
CA ASN A 168 -11.99 14.17 -3.72
C ASN A 168 -12.14 15.69 -3.74
N ASN A 169 -12.08 16.29 -4.91
CA ASN A 169 -12.39 17.70 -5.12
C ASN A 169 -13.21 17.85 -6.41
N ARG A 170 -14.47 18.29 -6.25
CA ARG A 170 -15.39 18.40 -7.37
C ARG A 170 -14.99 19.52 -8.33
N ASP A 171 -14.51 20.64 -7.81
CA ASP A 171 -14.16 21.81 -8.63
C ASP A 171 -12.94 21.54 -9.50
N LEU A 172 -11.95 20.83 -8.97
CA LEU A 172 -10.82 20.33 -9.75
C LEU A 172 -11.19 19.11 -10.59
N GLY A 173 -12.29 18.43 -10.27
CA GLY A 173 -12.71 17.20 -10.91
C GLY A 173 -11.78 16.03 -10.65
N VAL A 174 -11.12 15.99 -9.50
CA VAL A 174 -10.23 14.90 -9.09
C VAL A 174 -10.86 14.07 -8.00
N LYS A 175 -10.45 12.81 -7.94
CA LYS A 175 -10.86 11.84 -6.93
C LYS A 175 -9.64 11.29 -6.20
N ASN A 176 -9.87 10.88 -4.95
CA ASN A 176 -8.88 10.18 -4.16
C ASN A 176 -8.34 8.95 -4.91
N GLY A 177 -7.01 8.87 -5.03
CA GLY A 177 -6.31 7.81 -5.75
C GLY A 177 -6.03 8.09 -7.24
N MET A 178 -6.55 9.19 -7.80
CA MET A 178 -6.19 9.57 -9.17
C MET A 178 -4.70 9.87 -9.29
N LEU A 179 -4.12 9.42 -10.39
CA LEU A 179 -2.72 9.61 -10.74
C LEU A 179 -2.59 10.56 -11.93
N GLY A 180 -1.48 11.25 -11.99
CA GLY A 180 -1.13 12.11 -13.10
C GLY A 180 0.36 12.38 -13.20
N THR A 181 0.72 13.12 -14.23
CA THR A 181 2.08 13.59 -14.49
C THR A 181 2.12 15.10 -14.41
N VAL A 182 3.06 15.63 -13.65
CA VAL A 182 3.31 17.07 -13.56
C VAL A 182 3.84 17.57 -14.90
N GLU A 183 3.17 18.55 -15.49
CA GLU A 183 3.61 19.20 -16.73
C GLU A 183 4.38 20.51 -16.47
N ALA A 184 3.96 21.26 -15.44
CA ALA A 184 4.59 22.50 -15.06
C ALA A 184 4.41 22.78 -13.57
N VAL A 185 5.38 23.47 -12.98
CA VAL A 185 5.32 23.96 -11.60
C VAL A 185 5.45 25.48 -11.59
N GLU A 186 4.59 26.13 -10.81
CA GLU A 186 4.59 27.57 -10.58
C GLU A 186 4.58 27.82 -9.06
N PRO A 187 4.94 29.01 -8.55
CA PRO A 187 5.07 29.24 -7.10
C PRO A 187 3.85 28.85 -6.26
N HIS A 188 2.65 28.88 -6.82
CA HIS A 188 1.40 28.57 -6.11
C HIS A 188 0.52 27.52 -6.78
N ALA A 189 0.98 26.93 -7.86
CA ALA A 189 0.19 25.97 -8.64
C ALA A 189 1.04 24.90 -9.30
N ILE A 190 0.44 23.73 -9.50
CA ILE A 190 1.02 22.64 -10.28
C ILE A 190 0.01 22.29 -11.39
N ARG A 191 0.48 22.28 -12.64
CA ARG A 191 -0.30 21.76 -13.75
C ARG A 191 -0.05 20.27 -13.93
N VAL A 192 -1.11 19.48 -13.91
CA VAL A 192 -1.06 18.02 -13.94
C VAL A 192 -1.87 17.51 -15.12
N ARG A 193 -1.26 16.65 -15.93
CA ARG A 193 -1.96 15.81 -16.90
C ARG A 193 -2.40 14.53 -16.18
N LEU A 194 -3.71 14.31 -16.06
CA LEU A 194 -4.27 13.11 -15.44
C LEU A 194 -4.06 11.88 -16.32
N ASP A 195 -3.89 10.73 -15.69
CA ASP A 195 -3.93 9.44 -16.38
C ASP A 195 -5.33 9.18 -16.95
N GLY A 196 -5.39 8.52 -18.09
CA GLY A 196 -6.64 8.28 -18.80
C GLY A 196 -7.03 9.44 -19.71
N LYS A 197 -8.07 9.21 -20.46
CA LYS A 197 -8.60 10.16 -21.45
C LYS A 197 -10.09 10.37 -21.23
N VAL A 198 -10.57 11.57 -21.49
CA VAL A 198 -11.99 11.89 -21.62
C VAL A 198 -12.22 12.28 -23.08
N ALA A 199 -13.09 11.54 -23.78
CA ALA A 199 -13.35 11.73 -25.21
C ALA A 199 -12.07 11.73 -26.10
N ASP A 200 -11.15 10.80 -25.80
CA ASP A 200 -9.85 10.63 -26.48
C ASP A 200 -8.83 11.77 -26.29
N GLU A 201 -9.15 12.76 -25.48
CA GLU A 201 -8.21 13.84 -25.15
C GLU A 201 -7.64 13.70 -23.72
N PRO A 202 -6.34 14.02 -23.53
CA PRO A 202 -5.75 14.09 -22.21
C PRO A 202 -6.39 15.23 -21.40
N ARG A 203 -6.69 14.96 -20.11
CA ARG A 203 -7.25 15.94 -19.21
C ARG A 203 -6.16 16.58 -18.36
N THR A 204 -6.10 17.91 -18.37
CA THR A 204 -5.18 18.69 -17.57
C THR A 204 -5.92 19.44 -16.47
N VAL A 205 -5.32 19.47 -15.28
CA VAL A 205 -5.82 20.16 -14.10
C VAL A 205 -4.76 21.11 -13.55
N ASN A 206 -5.17 22.36 -13.25
CA ASN A 206 -4.35 23.28 -12.45
C ASN A 206 -4.69 23.12 -10.98
N VAL A 207 -3.70 22.69 -10.19
CA VAL A 207 -3.86 22.47 -8.74
C VAL A 207 -3.37 23.70 -8.00
N PRO A 208 -4.27 24.44 -7.34
CA PRO A 208 -3.88 25.58 -6.50
C PRO A 208 -3.32 25.08 -5.17
N MET A 209 -2.00 25.05 -5.04
CA MET A 209 -1.32 24.41 -3.91
C MET A 209 -1.55 25.07 -2.55
N ASN A 210 -2.02 26.31 -2.53
CA ASN A 210 -2.43 26.96 -1.29
C ASN A 210 -3.81 26.46 -0.79
N ASP A 211 -4.67 26.02 -1.70
CA ASP A 211 -6.05 25.63 -1.37
C ASP A 211 -6.21 24.10 -1.35
N TYR A 212 -5.43 23.38 -2.14
CA TYR A 212 -5.46 21.92 -2.24
C TYR A 212 -4.06 21.35 -2.02
N GLN A 213 -3.80 20.85 -0.82
CA GLN A 213 -2.50 20.31 -0.39
C GLN A 213 -2.50 18.79 -0.21
N THR A 214 -3.60 18.14 -0.55
CA THR A 214 -3.80 16.69 -0.37
C THR A 214 -3.28 15.92 -1.59
N VAL A 215 -2.00 16.12 -1.86
CA VAL A 215 -1.24 15.45 -2.92
C VAL A 215 0.06 14.86 -2.38
N ASP A 216 0.62 13.90 -3.08
CA ASP A 216 1.96 13.37 -2.82
C ASP A 216 2.59 12.87 -4.13
N HIS A 217 3.85 12.44 -4.07
CA HIS A 217 4.46 11.74 -5.19
C HIS A 217 3.67 10.46 -5.51
N GLY A 218 3.45 10.19 -6.78
CA GLY A 218 2.57 9.14 -7.27
C GLY A 218 3.26 8.01 -8.03
N TYR A 219 4.56 7.82 -7.87
CA TYR A 219 5.24 6.62 -8.35
C TYR A 219 4.80 5.40 -7.55
N ALA A 220 4.71 5.56 -6.24
CA ALA A 220 4.16 4.59 -5.32
C ALA A 220 3.04 5.20 -4.48
N THR A 221 2.04 4.38 -4.14
CA THR A 221 0.93 4.74 -3.27
C THR A 221 0.66 3.64 -2.25
N THR A 222 -0.07 3.97 -1.18
CA THR A 222 -0.61 2.91 -0.33
C THR A 222 -1.68 2.12 -1.08
N ILE A 223 -1.87 0.86 -0.73
CA ILE A 223 -2.90 0.01 -1.35
C ILE A 223 -4.29 0.62 -1.14
N HIS A 224 -4.57 1.18 0.04
CA HIS A 224 -5.83 1.87 0.35
C HIS A 224 -6.13 3.04 -0.60
N LYS A 225 -5.13 3.84 -0.93
CA LYS A 225 -5.28 5.00 -1.83
C LYS A 225 -5.41 4.61 -3.30
N ASN A 226 -5.06 3.37 -3.63
CA ASN A 226 -5.20 2.83 -4.98
C ASN A 226 -6.55 2.14 -5.23
N GLN A 227 -7.40 2.04 -4.22
CA GLN A 227 -8.74 1.46 -4.37
C GLN A 227 -9.54 2.22 -5.44
N GLY A 228 -10.06 1.50 -6.42
CA GLY A 228 -10.78 2.10 -7.56
C GLY A 228 -9.90 2.53 -8.74
N ALA A 229 -8.60 2.68 -8.56
CA ALA A 229 -7.68 3.00 -9.65
C ALA A 229 -7.46 1.81 -10.59
N THR A 230 -7.09 2.09 -11.82
CA THR A 230 -6.68 1.10 -12.81
C THR A 230 -5.45 1.59 -13.54
N VAL A 231 -4.43 0.74 -13.65
CA VAL A 231 -3.17 1.00 -14.35
C VAL A 231 -2.86 -0.15 -15.30
N ASP A 232 -1.96 0.04 -16.23
CA ASP A 232 -1.53 -1.04 -17.12
C ASP A 232 -0.71 -2.07 -16.35
N ARG A 233 0.28 -1.64 -15.58
CA ARG A 233 1.10 -2.50 -14.73
C ARG A 233 1.25 -1.97 -13.31
N SER A 234 1.29 -2.89 -12.36
CA SER A 234 1.53 -2.59 -10.95
C SER A 234 2.65 -3.44 -10.37
N PHE A 235 3.32 -2.88 -9.36
CA PHE A 235 4.46 -3.47 -8.65
C PHE A 235 4.13 -3.43 -7.17
N VAL A 236 3.89 -4.58 -6.56
CA VAL A 236 3.34 -4.68 -5.21
C VAL A 236 4.38 -5.22 -4.23
N LEU A 237 4.71 -4.44 -3.21
CA LEU A 237 5.50 -4.94 -2.09
C LEU A 237 4.59 -5.73 -1.14
N ALA A 238 4.83 -7.03 -1.03
CA ALA A 238 4.14 -7.87 -0.06
C ALA A 238 4.59 -7.55 1.37
N SER A 239 3.65 -7.61 2.30
CA SER A 239 3.89 -7.36 3.71
C SER A 239 3.12 -8.40 4.55
N GLY A 240 3.72 -8.85 5.65
CA GLY A 240 3.07 -9.74 6.60
C GLY A 240 1.83 -9.15 7.28
N THR A 241 1.62 -7.84 7.16
CA THR A 241 0.43 -7.13 7.67
C THR A 241 -0.72 -7.07 6.67
N MET A 242 -0.54 -7.59 5.44
CA MET A 242 -1.59 -7.63 4.43
C MET A 242 -2.57 -8.76 4.70
N ASP A 243 -3.84 -8.41 4.80
CA ASP A 243 -4.93 -9.37 4.82
C ASP A 243 -5.42 -9.73 3.39
N ARG A 244 -6.43 -10.61 3.31
CA ARG A 244 -7.03 -11.02 2.03
C ARG A 244 -7.64 -9.86 1.24
N HIS A 245 -8.19 -8.85 1.91
CA HIS A 245 -8.83 -7.70 1.28
C HIS A 245 -7.78 -6.75 0.68
N LEU A 246 -6.71 -6.47 1.42
CA LEU A 246 -5.56 -5.72 0.91
C LEU A 246 -4.91 -6.43 -0.28
N THR A 247 -4.73 -7.74 -0.18
CA THR A 247 -4.19 -8.57 -1.27
C THR A 247 -5.09 -8.52 -2.50
N TYR A 248 -6.41 -8.65 -2.32
CA TYR A 248 -7.37 -8.53 -3.43
C TYR A 248 -7.25 -7.17 -4.13
N VAL A 249 -7.27 -6.07 -3.38
CA VAL A 249 -7.13 -4.73 -3.96
C VAL A 249 -5.79 -4.59 -4.68
N ALA A 250 -4.68 -4.97 -4.06
CA ALA A 250 -3.35 -4.82 -4.63
C ALA A 250 -3.17 -5.63 -5.93
N MET A 251 -3.65 -6.87 -5.94
CA MET A 251 -3.44 -7.81 -7.05
C MET A 251 -4.45 -7.67 -8.20
N THR A 252 -5.37 -6.71 -8.14
CA THR A 252 -6.43 -6.54 -9.14
C THR A 252 -6.50 -5.14 -9.77
N ARG A 253 -5.47 -4.29 -9.58
CA ARG A 253 -5.46 -2.92 -10.14
C ARG A 253 -4.99 -2.84 -11.59
N HIS A 254 -4.30 -3.85 -12.09
CA HIS A 254 -3.64 -3.89 -13.38
C HIS A 254 -4.55 -4.35 -14.53
N ARG A 255 -4.19 -3.92 -15.75
CA ARG A 255 -4.74 -4.45 -17.01
C ARG A 255 -3.86 -5.54 -17.60
N ASP A 256 -2.56 -5.30 -17.65
CA ASP A 256 -1.59 -6.12 -18.37
C ASP A 256 -0.74 -7.00 -17.47
N GLY A 257 -0.43 -6.56 -16.26
CA GLY A 257 0.34 -7.37 -15.33
C GLY A 257 0.56 -6.74 -13.96
N VAL A 258 0.83 -7.59 -12.99
CA VAL A 258 1.30 -7.25 -11.66
C VAL A 258 2.48 -8.13 -11.29
N GLN A 259 3.51 -7.51 -10.74
CA GLN A 259 4.63 -8.21 -10.12
C GLN A 259 4.54 -8.02 -8.60
N LEU A 260 4.57 -9.13 -7.87
CA LEU A 260 4.60 -9.15 -6.41
C LEU A 260 6.03 -9.36 -5.93
N TYR A 261 6.45 -8.61 -4.93
CA TYR A 261 7.79 -8.68 -4.34
C TYR A 261 7.66 -9.05 -2.87
N ALA A 262 8.25 -10.17 -2.49
CA ALA A 262 8.21 -10.70 -1.14
C ALA A 262 9.61 -10.76 -0.54
N ALA A 263 9.81 -10.10 0.59
CA ALA A 263 11.05 -10.18 1.35
C ALA A 263 10.94 -11.30 2.38
N GLN A 264 11.96 -12.14 2.48
CA GLN A 264 11.98 -13.26 3.41
C GLN A 264 11.89 -12.78 4.87
N ASP A 265 12.58 -11.70 5.20
CA ASP A 265 12.59 -11.11 6.54
C ASP A 265 11.23 -10.56 6.99
N GLU A 266 10.31 -10.31 6.05
CA GLU A 266 8.95 -9.86 6.35
C GLU A 266 8.04 -11.01 6.80
N PHE A 267 8.23 -12.21 6.27
CA PHE A 267 7.38 -13.38 6.53
C PHE A 267 8.01 -14.35 7.51
N THR A 268 9.33 -14.44 7.53
CA THR A 268 10.09 -15.25 8.46
C THR A 268 11.17 -14.38 9.11
N ASN A 269 10.81 -13.67 10.18
CA ASN A 269 11.82 -13.06 11.04
C ASN A 269 12.54 -14.20 11.77
N ALA A 270 13.47 -14.88 11.08
CA ALA A 270 14.23 -15.98 11.62
C ALA A 270 15.69 -15.58 11.82
N GLY A 271 16.31 -16.06 12.89
CA GLY A 271 17.69 -15.80 13.21
C GLY A 271 18.07 -16.38 14.57
N ARG A 272 19.34 -16.26 14.90
CA ARG A 272 19.83 -16.62 16.24
C ARG A 272 19.40 -15.55 17.25
N LEU A 273 18.75 -15.94 18.32
CA LEU A 273 18.33 -15.03 19.39
C LEU A 273 19.57 -14.46 20.09
N VAL A 274 19.72 -13.15 20.04
CA VAL A 274 20.84 -12.43 20.66
C VAL A 274 20.43 -11.86 22.01
N GLU A 275 19.31 -11.16 22.03
CA GLU A 275 18.81 -10.48 23.22
C GLU A 275 17.29 -10.26 23.11
N HIS A 276 16.62 -10.21 24.22
CA HIS A 276 15.22 -9.80 24.31
C HIS A 276 14.88 -9.25 25.70
N GLY A 277 13.84 -8.44 25.79
CA GLY A 277 13.41 -7.90 27.08
C GLY A 277 12.39 -6.79 26.97
N ALA A 278 11.89 -6.36 28.11
CA ALA A 278 11.04 -5.18 28.23
C ALA A 278 11.92 -3.92 28.25
N ALA A 279 11.56 -2.94 27.44
CA ALA A 279 12.24 -1.64 27.39
C ALA A 279 11.29 -0.60 26.74
N PRO A 280 11.54 0.70 26.93
CA PRO A 280 10.88 1.74 26.14
C PRO A 280 11.14 1.52 24.64
N TYR A 281 10.13 1.79 23.81
CA TYR A 281 10.21 1.58 22.35
C TYR A 281 11.45 2.27 21.74
N GLU A 282 12.21 1.53 20.95
CA GLU A 282 13.50 1.96 20.37
C GLU A 282 14.56 2.37 21.41
N HIS A 283 14.43 1.87 22.65
CA HIS A 283 15.27 2.26 23.80
C HIS A 283 15.25 3.76 24.11
N ASP A 284 14.21 4.47 23.68
CA ASP A 284 14.01 5.88 23.96
C ASP A 284 13.23 6.05 25.29
N PRO A 285 13.83 6.63 26.35
CA PRO A 285 13.17 6.81 27.64
C PRO A 285 11.89 7.66 27.61
N GLN A 286 11.66 8.40 26.52
CA GLN A 286 10.47 9.23 26.35
C GLN A 286 9.31 8.50 25.68
N LYS A 287 9.56 7.29 25.16
CA LYS A 287 8.54 6.46 24.51
C LYS A 287 7.92 5.46 25.48
N SER A 288 6.75 4.95 25.10
CA SER A 288 6.01 3.96 25.90
C SER A 288 6.77 2.65 26.02
N ASP A 289 6.54 1.94 27.15
CA ASP A 289 7.08 0.61 27.35
C ASP A 289 6.62 -0.36 26.28
N SER A 290 7.55 -1.18 25.82
CA SER A 290 7.34 -2.21 24.79
C SER A 290 8.19 -3.44 25.13
N TYR A 291 8.28 -4.36 24.21
CA TYR A 291 9.16 -5.52 24.30
C TYR A 291 9.97 -5.65 23.02
N PHE A 292 11.23 -6.02 23.12
CA PHE A 292 12.08 -6.19 21.95
C PHE A 292 12.68 -7.59 21.88
N VAL A 293 12.97 -8.02 20.67
CA VAL A 293 13.69 -9.25 20.34
C VAL A 293 14.72 -8.93 19.29
N THR A 294 15.99 -9.19 19.56
CA THR A 294 17.10 -9.02 18.62
C THR A 294 17.52 -10.36 18.06
N LEU A 295 17.45 -10.51 16.75
CA LEU A 295 17.86 -11.68 16.01
C LEU A 295 19.09 -11.37 15.15
N GLU A 296 19.99 -12.33 15.01
CA GLU A 296 21.17 -12.26 14.14
C GLU A 296 21.01 -13.26 12.99
N ASN A 297 21.19 -12.79 11.77
CA ASN A 297 21.16 -13.65 10.59
C ASN A 297 22.48 -14.38 10.36
N ASP A 298 22.54 -15.25 9.37
CA ASP A 298 23.73 -16.06 9.05
C ASP A 298 24.94 -15.22 8.58
N LYS A 299 24.72 -13.93 8.25
CA LYS A 299 25.76 -12.96 7.88
C LYS A 299 26.30 -12.17 9.07
N GLY A 300 25.73 -12.38 10.27
CA GLY A 300 26.10 -11.64 11.49
C GLY A 300 25.41 -10.27 11.61
N GLU A 301 24.45 -9.98 10.78
CA GLU A 301 23.68 -8.75 10.85
C GLU A 301 22.56 -8.91 11.88
N GLN A 302 22.42 -7.92 12.77
CA GLN A 302 21.42 -7.95 13.82
C GLN A 302 20.21 -7.09 13.44
N ARG A 303 19.03 -7.60 13.77
CA ARG A 303 17.75 -6.92 13.62
C ARG A 303 16.97 -6.98 14.91
N THR A 304 16.44 -5.84 15.34
CA THR A 304 15.59 -5.75 16.53
C THR A 304 14.14 -5.53 16.09
N LEU A 305 13.25 -6.41 16.58
CA LEU A 305 11.82 -6.30 16.42
C LEU A 305 11.19 -5.79 17.71
N TRP A 306 10.18 -4.96 17.58
CA TRP A 306 9.48 -4.35 18.70
C TRP A 306 7.99 -4.69 18.65
N GLY A 307 7.42 -4.98 19.81
CA GLY A 307 5.99 -5.22 19.94
C GLY A 307 5.62 -5.70 21.33
N VAL A 308 4.56 -5.15 21.89
CA VAL A 308 4.09 -5.49 23.25
C VAL A 308 3.77 -6.98 23.37
N ASP A 309 3.16 -7.59 22.34
CA ASP A 309 2.78 -9.00 22.34
C ASP A 309 3.98 -9.95 22.21
N LEU A 310 5.16 -9.46 21.81
CA LEU A 310 6.39 -10.26 21.81
C LEU A 310 6.72 -10.79 23.20
N GLU A 311 6.39 -10.07 24.27
CA GLU A 311 6.57 -10.54 25.64
C GLU A 311 5.81 -11.85 25.91
N ARG A 312 4.53 -11.90 25.53
CA ARG A 312 3.72 -13.12 25.65
C ARG A 312 4.30 -14.27 24.82
N ALA A 313 4.59 -14.00 23.53
CA ALA A 313 5.10 -15.02 22.62
C ALA A 313 6.45 -15.60 23.09
N MET A 314 7.36 -14.75 23.58
CA MET A 314 8.66 -15.17 24.10
C MET A 314 8.52 -15.95 25.42
N LYS A 315 7.59 -15.57 26.31
CA LYS A 315 7.31 -16.31 27.55
C LYS A 315 6.71 -17.70 27.29
N GLU A 316 5.83 -17.80 26.30
CA GLU A 316 5.21 -19.08 25.91
C GLU A 316 6.20 -20.06 25.30
N ALA A 317 7.05 -19.58 24.39
CA ALA A 317 8.04 -20.40 23.70
C ALA A 317 9.31 -20.63 24.53
N ALA A 318 9.64 -19.69 25.43
CA ALA A 318 10.82 -19.68 26.30
C ALA A 318 12.13 -20.06 25.61
N PRO A 319 12.48 -19.46 24.43
CA PRO A 319 13.70 -19.81 23.75
C PRO A 319 14.93 -19.34 24.52
N GLU A 320 16.04 -20.07 24.39
CA GLU A 320 17.32 -19.69 24.98
C GLU A 320 18.11 -18.72 24.10
N ILE A 321 18.91 -17.84 24.73
CA ILE A 321 19.85 -16.99 23.98
C ILE A 321 20.81 -17.85 23.19
N GLY A 322 20.98 -17.57 21.91
CA GLY A 322 21.78 -18.36 20.96
C GLY A 322 20.98 -19.39 20.17
N GLU A 323 19.75 -19.68 20.56
CA GLU A 323 18.85 -20.55 19.80
C GLU A 323 18.36 -19.88 18.52
N ARG A 324 18.16 -20.67 17.48
CA ARG A 324 17.61 -20.18 16.21
C ARG A 324 16.10 -20.23 16.26
N ILE A 325 15.49 -19.08 16.18
CA ILE A 325 14.02 -18.92 16.24
C ILE A 325 13.49 -18.14 15.06
N GLY A 326 12.23 -18.32 14.79
CA GLY A 326 11.45 -17.51 13.85
C GLY A 326 10.32 -16.78 14.58
N LEU A 327 10.15 -15.49 14.28
CA LEU A 327 9.04 -14.69 14.78
C LEU A 327 8.02 -14.52 13.66
N GLN A 328 6.88 -15.19 13.79
CA GLN A 328 5.79 -15.08 12.83
C GLN A 328 4.77 -14.04 13.31
N HIS A 329 4.47 -13.08 12.44
CA HIS A 329 3.37 -12.17 12.64
C HIS A 329 2.06 -12.84 12.26
N GLU A 330 1.15 -13.06 13.22
CA GLU A 330 -0.11 -13.78 13.01
C GLU A 330 -1.28 -12.87 12.64
N GLY A 331 -1.12 -11.57 12.76
CA GLY A 331 -2.15 -10.59 12.46
C GLY A 331 -2.11 -9.38 13.36
N SER A 332 -3.07 -8.50 13.16
CA SER A 332 -3.17 -7.24 13.88
C SER A 332 -4.62 -7.05 14.33
N THR A 333 -4.83 -6.78 15.62
CA THR A 333 -6.14 -6.57 16.21
C THR A 333 -6.32 -5.10 16.56
N PRO A 334 -7.45 -4.46 16.22
CA PRO A 334 -7.76 -3.10 16.67
C PRO A 334 -7.86 -3.05 18.20
N VAL A 335 -7.19 -2.08 18.81
CA VAL A 335 -7.27 -1.82 20.25
C VAL A 335 -7.46 -0.34 20.52
N THR A 336 -8.20 0.00 21.57
CA THR A 336 -8.36 1.38 22.03
C THR A 336 -7.47 1.59 23.24
N LEU A 337 -6.59 2.56 23.17
CA LEU A 337 -5.72 2.94 24.28
C LEU A 337 -6.52 3.66 25.40
N PRO A 338 -5.99 3.75 26.62
CA PRO A 338 -6.66 4.42 27.74
C PRO A 338 -6.99 5.90 27.48
N ASP A 339 -6.28 6.57 26.59
CA ASP A 339 -6.52 7.95 26.12
C ASP A 339 -7.60 8.06 25.03
N GLY A 340 -8.23 6.94 24.63
CA GLY A 340 -9.24 6.87 23.58
C GLY A 340 -8.69 6.74 22.18
N THR A 341 -7.36 6.74 21.98
CA THR A 341 -6.73 6.57 20.67
C THR A 341 -6.92 5.15 20.16
N GLN A 342 -7.38 5.00 18.92
CA GLN A 342 -7.45 3.71 18.26
C GLN A 342 -6.12 3.37 17.58
N THR A 343 -5.62 2.19 17.86
CA THR A 343 -4.40 1.63 17.28
C THR A 343 -4.56 0.14 16.99
N HIS A 344 -3.54 -0.50 16.46
CA HIS A 344 -3.51 -1.94 16.21
C HIS A 344 -2.42 -2.59 17.06
N ARG A 345 -2.76 -3.72 17.66
CA ARG A 345 -1.80 -4.59 18.35
C ARG A 345 -1.47 -5.76 17.45
N ASN A 346 -0.19 -5.91 17.13
CA ASN A 346 0.31 -7.06 16.39
C ASN A 346 0.37 -8.29 17.31
N THR A 347 -0.04 -9.45 16.79
CA THR A 347 0.07 -10.74 17.46
C THR A 347 1.23 -11.54 16.86
N TRP A 348 2.07 -12.09 17.73
CA TRP A 348 3.29 -12.79 17.36
C TRP A 348 3.27 -14.25 17.84
N LYS A 349 3.94 -15.09 17.08
CA LYS A 349 4.24 -16.47 17.45
C LYS A 349 5.73 -16.74 17.26
N VAL A 350 6.33 -17.39 18.23
CA VAL A 350 7.71 -17.88 18.15
C VAL A 350 7.69 -19.31 17.65
N GLN A 351 8.55 -19.61 16.68
CA GLN A 351 8.72 -20.93 16.12
C GLN A 351 10.19 -21.34 16.23
N ASP A 352 10.44 -22.63 16.40
CA ASP A 352 11.78 -23.19 16.24
C ASP A 352 12.16 -23.10 14.74
N ALA A 353 13.31 -22.53 14.45
CA ALA A 353 13.84 -22.34 13.09
C ALA A 353 15.19 -23.07 12.90
N GLY A 354 15.54 -23.97 13.82
CA GLY A 354 16.74 -24.80 13.79
C GLY A 354 16.65 -26.02 12.87
#